data_d5ee8116e7026329b019dd0c0808e3da
#
_entry.id   d5ee8116e7026329b019dd0c0808e3da
#
_cell.length_a   1.000
_cell.length_b   1.000
_cell.length_c   1.000
_cell.angle_alpha   90.00
_cell.angle_beta   90.00
_cell.angle_gamma   90.00
#
_symmetry.space_group_name_H-M   'P 1'
#
loop_
_entity.id
_entity.type
_entity.pdbx_description
1 polymer ?
#
loop_
_entity_poly.entity_id
_entity_poly.type
_entity_poly.pdbx_seq_one_letter_code
_entity_poly.pdbx_strand_id
1 'polypeptide(L)'
;MTNLFDLSGKTALVTGASKGIGAMIATGLLQSGVKTYISSRKEDELFGTQEKLSQYGECVAICADLSTYEGVVGLASKIKDSEPKLSILINNAGATWGAALEDFPETGWDKVMNLNVKSLFYLTTELLPSIRLAATSDDPARVVNVGSINGLS
;
A
#
# COMPACT_ATOMS: atom_id res chain seq x y z
N MET A 1 20.73 18.44 15.03
CA MET A 1 20.88 17.77 13.73
C MET A 1 19.57 17.08 13.42
N THR A 2 18.95 17.41 12.30
CA THR A 2 17.74 16.70 11.83
C THR A 2 18.18 15.28 11.47
N ASN A 3 17.61 14.27 12.13
CA ASN A 3 17.87 12.88 11.79
C ASN A 3 17.13 12.58 10.46
N LEU A 4 17.87 12.45 9.38
CA LEU A 4 17.33 12.17 8.05
C LEU A 4 16.52 10.86 7.96
N PHE A 5 16.68 9.98 8.94
CA PHE A 5 16.00 8.70 9.06
C PHE A 5 14.89 8.69 10.13
N ASP A 6 14.58 9.84 10.72
CA ASP A 6 13.49 9.95 11.67
C ASP A 6 12.15 9.97 10.94
N LEU A 7 11.34 8.95 11.19
CA LEU A 7 10.00 8.80 10.64
C LEU A 7 8.90 9.01 11.69
N SER A 8 9.26 9.41 12.90
CA SER A 8 8.31 9.60 14.00
C SER A 8 7.18 10.55 13.62
N GLY A 9 5.95 10.18 13.96
CA GLY A 9 4.76 10.99 13.71
C GLY A 9 4.29 11.02 12.26
N LYS A 10 4.90 10.24 11.37
CA LYS A 10 4.41 10.05 10.00
C LYS A 10 3.31 9.00 9.95
N THR A 11 2.49 9.09 8.91
CA THR A 11 1.45 8.11 8.60
C THR A 11 1.75 7.43 7.27
N ALA A 12 1.59 6.11 7.23
CA ALA A 12 1.82 5.30 6.04
C ALA A 12 0.62 4.44 5.68
N LEU A 13 0.45 4.16 4.38
CA LEU A 13 -0.41 3.08 3.86
C LEU A 13 0.46 2.08 3.11
N VAL A 14 0.34 0.79 3.45
CA VAL A 14 1.00 -0.31 2.74
C VAL A 14 -0.07 -1.24 2.17
N THR A 15 -0.13 -1.37 0.86
CA THR A 15 -1.06 -2.29 0.18
C THR A 15 -0.46 -3.68 0.03
N GLY A 16 -1.31 -4.73 0.03
CA GLY A 16 -0.85 -6.12 -0.06
C GLY A 16 -0.04 -6.56 1.17
N ALA A 17 -0.39 -6.04 2.36
CA ALA A 17 0.42 -6.19 3.57
C ALA A 17 -0.10 -7.26 4.54
N SER A 18 -0.98 -8.17 4.10
CA SER A 18 -1.39 -9.31 4.95
C SER A 18 -0.27 -10.32 5.18
N LYS A 19 0.78 -10.33 4.35
CA LYS A 19 1.94 -11.23 4.45
C LYS A 19 3.12 -10.76 3.59
N GLY A 20 4.22 -11.53 3.63
CA GLY A 20 5.38 -11.38 2.75
C GLY A 20 6.00 -9.99 2.82
N ILE A 21 6.40 -9.45 1.68
CA ILE A 21 7.13 -8.17 1.58
C ILE A 21 6.32 -7.02 2.16
N GLY A 22 5.02 -6.94 1.90
CA GLY A 22 4.17 -5.88 2.44
C GLY A 22 4.12 -5.86 3.96
N ALA A 23 3.99 -7.03 4.61
CA ALA A 23 4.03 -7.15 6.06
C ALA A 23 5.41 -6.79 6.63
N MET A 24 6.50 -7.16 5.94
CA MET A 24 7.87 -6.80 6.35
C MET A 24 8.08 -5.27 6.28
N ILE A 25 7.61 -4.61 5.21
CA ILE A 25 7.67 -3.15 5.08
C ILE A 25 6.86 -2.49 6.21
N ALA A 26 5.63 -2.95 6.45
CA ALA A 26 4.79 -2.43 7.53
C ALA A 26 5.46 -2.59 8.91
N THR A 27 6.13 -3.73 9.17
CA THR A 27 6.90 -3.94 10.40
C THR A 27 7.99 -2.90 10.56
N GLY A 28 8.80 -2.67 9.53
CA GLY A 28 9.87 -1.67 9.57
C GLY A 28 9.38 -0.26 9.81
N LEU A 29 8.25 0.12 9.19
CA LEU A 29 7.62 1.43 9.39
C LEU A 29 7.12 1.59 10.85
N LEU A 30 6.43 0.59 11.39
CA LEU A 30 5.95 0.60 12.78
C LEU A 30 7.09 0.71 13.78
N GLN A 31 8.16 -0.07 13.60
CA GLN A 31 9.37 0.00 14.44
C GLN A 31 10.08 1.36 14.35
N SER A 32 9.87 2.10 13.27
CA SER A 32 10.38 3.47 13.07
C SER A 32 9.42 4.55 13.59
N GLY A 33 8.36 4.17 14.33
CA GLY A 33 7.40 5.10 14.93
C GLY A 33 6.36 5.67 13.97
N VAL A 34 6.15 5.02 12.81
CA VAL A 34 5.15 5.41 11.81
C VAL A 34 3.82 4.75 12.13
N LYS A 35 2.74 5.53 12.25
CA LYS A 35 1.39 4.98 12.23
C LYS A 35 1.11 4.35 10.87
N THR A 36 0.84 3.05 10.84
CA THR A 36 0.81 2.30 9.58
C THR A 36 -0.54 1.64 9.34
N TYR A 37 -1.17 2.03 8.24
CA TYR A 37 -2.34 1.37 7.68
C TYR A 37 -1.87 0.23 6.79
N ILE A 38 -2.47 -0.95 6.95
CA ILE A 38 -2.23 -2.11 6.10
C ILE A 38 -3.52 -2.50 5.37
N SER A 39 -3.42 -2.88 4.10
CA SER A 39 -4.58 -3.28 3.33
C SER A 39 -4.33 -4.58 2.54
N SER A 40 -5.34 -5.42 2.49
CA SER A 40 -5.42 -6.64 1.68
C SER A 40 -6.88 -7.03 1.49
N ARG A 41 -7.17 -7.90 0.51
CA ARG A 41 -8.53 -8.43 0.25
C ARG A 41 -8.92 -9.61 1.15
N LYS A 42 -7.96 -10.27 1.79
CA LYS A 42 -8.19 -11.42 2.68
C LYS A 42 -8.31 -10.94 4.10
N GLU A 43 -9.53 -10.84 4.58
CA GLU A 43 -9.88 -10.22 5.85
C GLU A 43 -9.22 -10.92 7.04
N ASP A 44 -9.42 -12.23 7.19
CA ASP A 44 -8.88 -13.00 8.33
C ASP A 44 -7.34 -12.93 8.39
N GLU A 45 -6.68 -13.09 7.24
CA GLU A 45 -5.22 -13.02 7.13
C GLU A 45 -4.71 -11.60 7.47
N LEU A 46 -5.44 -10.56 7.05
CA LEU A 46 -5.09 -9.17 7.30
C LEU A 46 -5.21 -8.80 8.79
N PHE A 47 -6.34 -9.15 9.43
CA PHE A 47 -6.53 -8.87 10.86
C PHE A 47 -5.58 -9.68 11.74
N GLY A 48 -5.29 -10.94 11.39
CA GLY A 48 -4.26 -11.72 12.07
C GLY A 48 -2.85 -11.11 11.94
N THR A 49 -2.58 -10.42 10.83
CA THR A 49 -1.33 -9.67 10.66
C THR A 49 -1.33 -8.38 11.46
N GLN A 50 -2.44 -7.64 11.47
CA GLN A 50 -2.57 -6.44 12.31
C GLN A 50 -2.31 -6.74 13.78
N GLU A 51 -2.91 -7.81 14.32
CA GLU A 51 -2.72 -8.22 15.72
C GLU A 51 -1.24 -8.44 16.03
N LYS A 52 -0.52 -9.15 15.16
CA LYS A 52 0.92 -9.40 15.31
C LYS A 52 1.74 -8.12 15.21
N LEU A 53 1.39 -7.22 14.31
CA LEU A 53 2.15 -6.00 14.06
C LEU A 53 1.90 -4.91 15.11
N SER A 54 0.75 -4.93 15.79
CA SER A 54 0.38 -3.96 16.82
C SER A 54 1.33 -3.93 18.04
N GLN A 55 2.15 -4.97 18.22
CA GLN A 55 3.22 -4.95 19.23
C GLN A 55 4.34 -3.96 18.90
N TYR A 56 4.49 -3.54 17.63
CA TYR A 56 5.55 -2.63 17.19
C TYR A 56 5.11 -1.18 17.07
N GLY A 57 3.81 -0.90 17.08
CA GLY A 57 3.26 0.45 16.95
C GLY A 57 1.79 0.48 16.55
N GLU A 58 1.27 1.66 16.20
CA GLU A 58 -0.12 1.84 15.80
C GLU A 58 -0.34 1.28 14.39
N CYS A 59 -0.91 0.07 14.33
CA CYS A 59 -1.22 -0.64 13.09
C CYS A 59 -2.74 -0.71 12.89
N VAL A 60 -3.25 -0.29 11.75
CA VAL A 60 -4.67 -0.28 11.40
C VAL A 60 -4.90 -1.07 10.11
N ALA A 61 -5.76 -2.09 10.16
CA ALA A 61 -6.11 -2.90 9.00
C ALA A 61 -7.38 -2.38 8.31
N ILE A 62 -7.33 -2.28 6.98
CA ILE A 62 -8.48 -1.96 6.15
C ILE A 62 -8.60 -3.00 5.03
N CYS A 63 -9.65 -3.84 5.11
CA CYS A 63 -9.93 -4.80 4.04
C CYS A 63 -10.41 -4.07 2.79
N ALA A 64 -9.75 -4.33 1.64
CA ALA A 64 -10.12 -3.81 0.35
C ALA A 64 -9.61 -4.70 -0.80
N ASP A 65 -10.43 -4.87 -1.83
CA ASP A 65 -10.01 -5.53 -3.07
C ASP A 65 -9.60 -4.48 -4.11
N LEU A 66 -8.31 -4.29 -4.26
CA LEU A 66 -7.74 -3.30 -5.19
C LEU A 66 -7.77 -3.76 -6.66
N SER A 67 -8.24 -4.97 -6.96
CA SER A 67 -8.49 -5.39 -8.35
C SER A 67 -9.70 -4.68 -8.97
N THR A 68 -10.52 -4.01 -8.16
CA THR A 68 -11.70 -3.24 -8.57
C THR A 68 -11.52 -1.74 -8.29
N TYR A 69 -12.15 -0.91 -9.13
CA TYR A 69 -12.10 0.54 -8.92
C TYR A 69 -12.84 0.95 -7.64
N GLU A 70 -13.96 0.31 -7.33
CA GLU A 70 -14.73 0.52 -6.11
C GLU A 70 -13.91 0.23 -4.86
N GLY A 71 -13.12 -0.84 -4.87
CA GLY A 71 -12.20 -1.18 -3.77
C GLY A 71 -11.10 -0.14 -3.58
N VAL A 72 -10.57 0.39 -4.68
CA VAL A 72 -9.57 1.46 -4.64
C VAL A 72 -10.15 2.75 -4.03
N VAL A 73 -11.31 3.19 -4.52
CA VAL A 73 -11.99 4.39 -4.03
C VAL A 73 -12.42 4.21 -2.57
N GLY A 74 -12.94 3.04 -2.22
CA GLY A 74 -13.35 2.71 -0.85
C GLY A 74 -12.19 2.74 0.14
N LEU A 75 -11.02 2.20 -0.23
CA LEU A 75 -9.81 2.29 0.58
C LEU A 75 -9.35 3.74 0.75
N ALA A 76 -9.28 4.48 -0.36
CA ALA A 76 -8.85 5.88 -0.34
C ALA A 76 -9.77 6.75 0.53
N SER A 77 -11.10 6.53 0.46
CA SER A 77 -12.05 7.25 1.30
C SER A 77 -11.81 6.99 2.78
N LYS A 78 -11.67 5.73 3.18
CA LYS A 78 -11.41 5.36 4.58
C LYS A 78 -10.11 5.98 5.11
N ILE A 79 -9.06 6.03 4.28
CA ILE A 79 -7.81 6.70 4.65
C ILE A 79 -8.03 8.20 4.81
N LYS A 80 -8.66 8.87 3.84
CA LYS A 80 -8.91 10.33 3.90
C LYS A 80 -9.76 10.73 5.11
N ASP A 81 -10.73 9.90 5.48
CA ASP A 81 -11.61 10.16 6.63
C ASP A 81 -10.87 10.00 7.96
N SER A 82 -9.89 9.10 8.04
CA SER A 82 -9.12 8.82 9.25
C SER A 82 -7.84 9.66 9.35
N GLU A 83 -7.20 9.93 8.22
CA GLU A 83 -5.88 10.57 8.12
C GLU A 83 -5.89 11.65 7.02
N PRO A 84 -6.11 12.91 7.38
CA PRO A 84 -6.04 14.01 6.41
C PRO A 84 -4.67 14.15 5.73
N LYS A 85 -3.60 13.70 6.42
CA LYS A 85 -2.21 13.77 5.95
C LYS A 85 -1.64 12.36 5.82
N LEU A 86 -1.23 11.98 4.61
CA LEU A 86 -0.57 10.71 4.33
C LEU A 86 0.87 10.97 3.87
N SER A 87 1.83 10.63 4.72
CA SER A 87 3.25 10.90 4.45
C SER A 87 3.89 9.88 3.53
N ILE A 88 3.42 8.61 3.59
CA ILE A 88 4.04 7.49 2.88
C ILE A 88 2.96 6.61 2.27
N LEU A 89 3.03 6.37 0.96
CA LEU A 89 2.21 5.39 0.26
C LEU A 89 3.11 4.32 -0.35
N ILE A 90 2.91 3.06 0.06
CA ILE A 90 3.62 1.90 -0.50
C ILE A 90 2.62 1.07 -1.33
N ASN A 91 2.71 1.20 -2.63
CA ASN A 91 1.98 0.37 -3.59
C ASN A 91 2.72 -0.96 -3.76
N ASN A 92 2.37 -1.95 -2.92
CA ASN A 92 2.98 -3.27 -2.91
C ASN A 92 2.01 -4.39 -3.34
N ALA A 93 0.71 -4.14 -3.32
CA ALA A 93 -0.26 -5.12 -3.82
C ALA A 93 0.02 -5.51 -5.27
N GLY A 94 0.06 -6.80 -5.54
CA GLY A 94 0.34 -7.30 -6.88
C GLY A 94 -0.17 -8.73 -7.08
N ALA A 95 -0.31 -9.12 -8.35
CA ALA A 95 -0.67 -10.45 -8.77
C ALA A 95 0.20 -10.88 -9.95
N THR A 96 0.31 -12.19 -10.11
CA THR A 96 0.95 -12.82 -11.27
C THR A 96 -0.03 -13.76 -11.96
N TRP A 97 0.25 -14.03 -13.24
CA TRP A 97 -0.42 -15.06 -14.03
C TRP A 97 0.62 -15.72 -14.93
N GLY A 98 0.59 -17.03 -15.02
CA GLY A 98 1.47 -17.80 -15.89
C GLY A 98 0.67 -18.58 -16.93
N ALA A 99 0.97 -18.36 -18.21
CA ALA A 99 0.46 -19.12 -19.33
C ALA A 99 1.44 -19.02 -20.50
N ALA A 100 1.36 -19.93 -21.50
CA ALA A 100 2.06 -19.76 -22.76
C ALA A 100 1.52 -18.51 -23.47
N LEU A 101 2.35 -17.87 -24.30
CA LEU A 101 1.97 -16.62 -24.96
C LEU A 101 0.72 -16.81 -25.83
N GLU A 102 0.66 -17.92 -26.54
CA GLU A 102 -0.43 -18.28 -27.46
C GLU A 102 -1.76 -18.57 -26.74
N ASP A 103 -1.67 -19.01 -25.47
CA ASP A 103 -2.81 -19.40 -24.63
C ASP A 103 -3.11 -18.41 -23.52
N PHE A 104 -2.50 -17.20 -23.57
CA PHE A 104 -2.64 -16.24 -22.49
C PHE A 104 -4.07 -15.68 -22.44
N PRO A 105 -4.87 -16.00 -21.38
CA PRO A 105 -6.27 -15.64 -21.34
C PRO A 105 -6.46 -14.16 -20.97
N GLU A 106 -7.51 -13.54 -21.50
CA GLU A 106 -7.91 -12.16 -21.17
C GLU A 106 -8.11 -11.97 -19.66
N THR A 107 -8.69 -12.97 -18.97
CA THR A 107 -8.84 -12.93 -17.50
C THR A 107 -7.53 -12.85 -16.74
N GLY A 108 -6.47 -13.49 -17.26
CA GLY A 108 -5.12 -13.40 -16.71
C GLY A 108 -4.52 -12.00 -16.90
N TRP A 109 -4.70 -11.46 -18.11
CA TRP A 109 -4.31 -10.09 -18.45
C TRP A 109 -5.00 -9.07 -17.55
N ASP A 110 -6.32 -9.12 -17.48
CA ASP A 110 -7.11 -8.19 -16.67
C ASP A 110 -6.74 -8.26 -15.20
N LYS A 111 -6.55 -9.46 -14.65
CA LYS A 111 -6.14 -9.64 -13.27
C LYS A 111 -4.81 -8.95 -12.97
N VAL A 112 -3.81 -9.11 -13.84
CA VAL A 112 -2.49 -8.52 -13.67
C VAL A 112 -2.56 -7.01 -13.87
N MET A 113 -3.15 -6.54 -14.95
CA MET A 113 -3.21 -5.12 -15.28
C MET A 113 -4.06 -4.32 -14.31
N ASN A 114 -5.20 -4.85 -13.88
CA ASN A 114 -6.07 -4.18 -12.92
C ASN A 114 -5.38 -3.98 -11.58
N LEU A 115 -4.65 -4.99 -11.07
CA LEU A 115 -4.02 -4.91 -9.76
C LEU A 115 -2.63 -4.25 -9.82
N ASN A 116 -1.79 -4.58 -10.81
CA ASN A 116 -0.39 -4.12 -10.81
C ASN A 116 -0.20 -2.74 -11.46
N VAL A 117 -1.15 -2.27 -12.26
CA VAL A 117 -1.04 -0.99 -12.99
C VAL A 117 -2.18 -0.05 -12.61
N LYS A 118 -3.41 -0.45 -12.89
CA LYS A 118 -4.59 0.40 -12.73
C LYS A 118 -4.82 0.78 -11.26
N SER A 119 -4.72 -0.18 -10.34
CA SER A 119 -4.99 0.06 -8.92
C SER A 119 -4.02 1.08 -8.31
N LEU A 120 -2.72 0.93 -8.55
CA LEU A 120 -1.73 1.83 -7.97
C LEU A 120 -1.82 3.26 -8.54
N PHE A 121 -2.19 3.39 -9.83
CA PHE A 121 -2.41 4.69 -10.44
C PHE A 121 -3.61 5.40 -9.77
N TYR A 122 -4.77 4.76 -9.73
CA TYR A 122 -5.97 5.38 -9.15
C TYR A 122 -5.88 5.57 -7.64
N LEU A 123 -5.28 4.63 -6.89
CA LEU A 123 -5.06 4.81 -5.46
C LEU A 123 -4.17 6.02 -5.17
N THR A 124 -3.11 6.18 -5.96
CA THR A 124 -2.22 7.34 -5.83
C THR A 124 -2.98 8.64 -6.15
N THR A 125 -3.78 8.68 -7.23
CA THR A 125 -4.54 9.88 -7.60
C THR A 125 -5.62 10.22 -6.58
N GLU A 126 -6.33 9.23 -6.03
CA GLU A 126 -7.35 9.43 -4.99
C GLU A 126 -6.75 9.94 -3.67
N LEU A 127 -5.55 9.49 -3.31
CA LEU A 127 -4.85 9.91 -2.09
C LEU A 127 -3.98 11.16 -2.29
N LEU A 128 -3.84 11.65 -3.51
CA LEU A 128 -2.97 12.80 -3.82
C LEU A 128 -3.25 14.05 -2.98
N PRO A 129 -4.51 14.42 -2.65
CA PRO A 129 -4.78 15.53 -1.75
C PRO A 129 -4.14 15.33 -0.36
N SER A 130 -4.28 14.15 0.24
CA SER A 130 -3.71 13.82 1.56
C SER A 130 -2.19 13.77 1.52
N ILE A 131 -1.61 13.27 0.43
CA ILE A 131 -0.17 13.22 0.19
C ILE A 131 0.40 14.64 0.08
N ARG A 132 -0.26 15.53 -0.67
CA ARG A 132 0.13 16.94 -0.78
C ARG A 132 0.05 17.69 0.54
N LEU A 133 -0.97 17.43 1.35
CA LEU A 133 -1.12 18.03 2.68
C LEU A 133 -0.03 17.57 3.67
N ALA A 134 0.53 16.38 3.49
CA ALA A 134 1.62 15.88 4.33
C ALA A 134 3.00 16.42 3.91
N ALA A 135 3.14 16.85 2.64
CA ALA A 135 4.43 17.26 2.08
C ALA A 135 4.78 18.70 2.45
N THR A 136 6.07 18.93 2.74
CA THR A 136 6.68 20.25 2.84
C THR A 136 7.92 20.33 1.95
N SER A 137 8.53 21.51 1.78
CA SER A 137 9.79 21.67 1.05
C SER A 137 10.93 20.86 1.64
N ASP A 138 10.98 20.75 2.96
CA ASP A 138 12.07 20.13 3.71
C ASP A 138 11.79 18.67 4.08
N ASP A 139 10.53 18.27 4.05
CA ASP A 139 10.07 16.90 4.34
C ASP A 139 8.97 16.49 3.35
N PRO A 140 9.34 16.06 2.15
CA PRO A 140 8.39 15.64 1.12
C PRO A 140 7.70 14.33 1.50
N ALA A 141 6.43 14.17 1.11
CA ALA A 141 5.77 12.88 1.16
C ALA A 141 6.35 11.92 0.09
N ARG A 142 6.19 10.63 0.30
CA ARG A 142 6.80 9.61 -0.57
C ARG A 142 5.77 8.62 -1.09
N VAL A 143 5.82 8.37 -2.39
CA VAL A 143 5.07 7.28 -3.05
C VAL A 143 6.09 6.28 -3.56
N VAL A 144 5.99 5.03 -3.10
CA VAL A 144 6.87 3.94 -3.49
C VAL A 144 6.05 2.88 -4.21
N ASN A 145 6.45 2.54 -5.43
CA ASN A 145 5.88 1.44 -6.19
C ASN A 145 6.83 0.25 -6.15
N VAL A 146 6.36 -0.86 -5.59
CA VAL A 146 7.15 -2.10 -5.51
C VAL A 146 6.98 -2.85 -6.84
N GLY A 147 8.07 -2.88 -7.61
CA GLY A 147 8.15 -3.60 -8.87
C GLY A 147 8.77 -4.99 -8.73
N SER A 148 9.18 -5.56 -9.86
CA SER A 148 9.86 -6.85 -9.92
C SER A 148 11.03 -6.79 -10.89
N ILE A 149 12.06 -7.58 -10.63
CA ILE A 149 13.17 -7.81 -11.58
C ILE A 149 12.66 -8.35 -12.92
N ASN A 150 11.56 -9.09 -12.93
CA ASN A 150 10.92 -9.60 -14.15
C ASN A 150 10.39 -8.48 -15.07
N GLY A 151 10.28 -7.25 -14.59
CA GLY A 151 9.94 -6.08 -15.40
C GLY A 151 11.13 -5.45 -16.11
N LEU A 152 12.36 -5.93 -15.86
CA LEU A 152 13.61 -5.42 -16.38
C LEU A 152 14.33 -6.40 -17.32
N SER A 153 13.85 -7.65 -17.39
CA SER A 153 14.44 -8.75 -18.19
C SER A 153 13.63 -9.00 -19.45
#